data_0f1b9fdcfb9f11669db1ea5b9d74af53
#
_entry.id   0f1b9fdcfb9f11669db1ea5b9d74af53
#
_cell.length_a   1.000
_cell.length_b   1.000
_cell.length_c   1.000
_cell.angle_alpha   90.00
_cell.angle_beta   90.00
_cell.angle_gamma   90.00
#
_symmetry.space_group_name_H-M   'P 1'
#
loop_
_entity.id
_entity.type
_entity.pdbx_description
1 polymer ?
#
loop_
_entity_poly.entity_id
_entity_poly.type
_entity_poly.pdbx_seq_one_letter_code
_entity_poly.pdbx_strand_id
1 'polypeptide(L)'
;ALVGTAMANRRTGNHIITSAIEHPAVSAPLAFLEEQGFRITRLPINKEGLVDVNELEEAITPETILVSIMYVNNEIGAVEPIEEIGRRIKAKNPKTYFHVDAIQAFGKYRIYPKRMGIDMLSVSGHKIHGPKGSGFLYIDEKVKIRPLILGGGQQNGMRSGTDNVP
;
A
#
# COMPACT_ATOMS: atom_id res chain seq x y z
N ALA A 1 5.88 2.94 -3.47
CA ALA A 1 5.67 1.80 -2.58
C ALA A 1 5.60 0.49 -3.38
N LEU A 2 4.54 0.25 -4.16
CA LEU A 2 4.18 -1.06 -4.73
C LEU A 2 5.28 -1.68 -5.59
N VAL A 3 5.68 -1.04 -6.69
CA VAL A 3 6.68 -1.59 -7.63
C VAL A 3 8.02 -1.83 -6.95
N GLY A 4 8.50 -0.86 -6.16
CA GLY A 4 9.80 -1.00 -5.47
C GLY A 4 9.81 -2.16 -4.48
N THR A 5 8.71 -2.35 -3.74
CA THR A 5 8.56 -3.46 -2.79
C THR A 5 8.47 -4.81 -3.51
N ALA A 6 7.63 -4.90 -4.56
CA ALA A 6 7.49 -6.11 -5.36
C ALA A 6 8.84 -6.56 -5.95
N MET A 7 9.55 -5.64 -6.60
CA MET A 7 10.85 -5.93 -7.22
C MET A 7 11.92 -6.34 -6.19
N ALA A 8 11.93 -5.73 -4.99
CA ALA A 8 12.88 -6.09 -3.93
C ALA A 8 12.62 -7.48 -3.34
N ASN A 9 11.37 -7.95 -3.38
CA ASN A 9 10.93 -9.19 -2.73
C ASN A 9 10.61 -10.34 -3.71
N ARG A 10 10.87 -10.17 -5.01
CA ARG A 10 10.53 -11.15 -6.07
C ARG A 10 11.05 -12.56 -5.81
N ARG A 11 12.18 -12.69 -5.11
CA ARG A 11 12.76 -14.00 -4.76
C ARG A 11 12.06 -14.67 -3.58
N THR A 12 11.27 -13.92 -2.80
CA THR A 12 10.53 -14.42 -1.65
C THR A 12 9.14 -14.89 -2.05
N GLY A 13 8.55 -14.27 -3.07
CA GLY A 13 7.24 -14.59 -3.61
C GLY A 13 6.85 -13.63 -4.73
N ASN A 14 5.76 -13.95 -5.41
CA ASN A 14 5.26 -13.16 -6.54
C ASN A 14 3.77 -12.85 -6.46
N HIS A 15 3.15 -13.02 -5.28
CA HIS A 15 1.73 -12.78 -5.09
C HIS A 15 1.47 -11.48 -4.35
N ILE A 16 0.52 -10.69 -4.88
CA ILE A 16 0.06 -9.43 -4.31
C ILE A 16 -1.47 -9.43 -4.25
N ILE A 17 -2.03 -8.96 -3.15
CA ILE A 17 -3.48 -8.85 -2.95
C ILE A 17 -3.85 -7.36 -2.87
N THR A 18 -4.98 -7.01 -3.47
CA THR A 18 -5.54 -5.64 -3.46
C THR A 18 -7.06 -5.68 -3.49
N SER A 19 -7.73 -4.55 -3.29
CA SER A 19 -9.18 -4.43 -3.49
C SER A 19 -9.52 -4.09 -4.95
N ALA A 20 -10.76 -4.37 -5.34
CA ALA A 20 -11.28 -4.02 -6.67
C ALA A 20 -11.54 -2.52 -6.85
N ILE A 21 -11.54 -1.74 -5.77
CA ILE A 21 -11.92 -0.31 -5.76
C ILE A 21 -10.75 0.64 -5.54
N GLU A 22 -9.53 0.17 -5.71
CA GLU A 22 -8.34 1.01 -5.54
C GLU A 22 -8.28 2.14 -6.57
N HIS A 23 -7.68 3.26 -6.13
CA HIS A 23 -7.40 4.38 -7.02
C HIS A 23 -6.43 3.96 -8.15
N PRO A 24 -6.50 4.57 -9.37
CA PRO A 24 -5.57 4.29 -10.47
C PRO A 24 -4.08 4.37 -10.10
N ALA A 25 -3.68 5.18 -9.10
CA ALA A 25 -2.32 5.22 -8.58
C ALA A 25 -1.86 3.89 -7.93
N VAL A 26 -2.79 3.00 -7.59
CA VAL A 26 -2.52 1.64 -7.09
C VAL A 26 -2.77 0.62 -8.19
N SER A 27 -3.92 0.67 -8.87
CA SER A 27 -4.31 -0.34 -9.85
C SER A 27 -3.40 -0.36 -11.10
N ALA A 28 -2.93 0.79 -11.58
CA ALA A 28 -2.04 0.84 -12.75
C ALA A 28 -0.63 0.25 -12.47
N PRO A 29 0.05 0.59 -11.34
CA PRO A 29 1.27 -0.11 -10.96
C PRO A 29 1.10 -1.63 -10.76
N LEU A 30 -0.06 -2.09 -10.29
CA LEU A 30 -0.34 -3.52 -10.15
C LEU A 30 -0.54 -4.20 -11.50
N ALA A 31 -1.20 -3.55 -12.47
CA ALA A 31 -1.30 -4.04 -13.83
C ALA A 31 0.08 -4.18 -14.48
N PHE A 32 0.96 -3.18 -14.31
CA PHE A 32 2.35 -3.28 -14.75
C PHE A 32 3.07 -4.47 -14.10
N LEU A 33 2.88 -4.72 -12.81
CA LEU A 33 3.48 -5.85 -12.12
C LEU A 33 2.95 -7.21 -12.64
N GLU A 34 1.68 -7.27 -13.04
CA GLU A 34 1.09 -8.45 -13.69
C GLU A 34 1.84 -8.78 -14.99
N GLU A 35 2.11 -7.78 -15.84
CA GLU A 35 2.92 -7.92 -17.06
C GLU A 35 4.35 -8.39 -16.74
N GLN A 36 4.86 -8.06 -15.55
CA GLN A 36 6.18 -8.51 -15.08
C GLN A 36 6.15 -9.91 -14.43
N GLY A 37 5.03 -10.62 -14.46
CA GLY A 37 4.87 -11.98 -13.98
C GLY A 37 4.54 -12.09 -12.48
N PHE A 38 4.04 -11.02 -11.85
CA PHE A 38 3.43 -11.11 -10.52
C PHE A 38 1.97 -11.54 -10.64
N ARG A 39 1.49 -12.32 -9.69
CA ARG A 39 0.10 -12.71 -9.57
C ARG A 39 -0.63 -11.70 -8.71
N ILE A 40 -1.67 -11.09 -9.24
CA ILE A 40 -2.48 -10.07 -8.54
C ILE A 40 -3.86 -10.65 -8.23
N THR A 41 -4.20 -10.76 -6.97
CA THR A 41 -5.57 -11.07 -6.52
C THR A 41 -6.29 -9.78 -6.18
N ARG A 42 -7.39 -9.51 -6.89
CA ARG A 42 -8.28 -8.37 -6.65
C ARG A 42 -9.51 -8.87 -5.91
N LEU A 43 -9.60 -8.51 -4.62
CA LEU A 43 -10.74 -8.89 -3.79
C LEU A 43 -11.99 -8.11 -4.22
N PRO A 44 -13.13 -8.78 -4.38
CA PRO A 44 -14.39 -8.10 -4.56
C PRO A 44 -14.76 -7.30 -3.31
N ILE A 45 -15.73 -6.42 -3.47
CA ILE A 45 -16.33 -5.65 -2.37
C ILE A 45 -17.79 -6.03 -2.21
N ASN A 46 -18.28 -5.89 -0.99
CA ASN A 46 -19.70 -6.05 -0.69
C ASN A 46 -20.50 -4.79 -1.11
N LYS A 47 -21.81 -4.75 -0.80
CA LYS A 47 -22.70 -3.63 -1.14
C LYS A 47 -22.35 -2.33 -0.43
N GLU A 48 -21.68 -2.42 0.71
CA GLU A 48 -21.18 -1.28 1.48
C GLU A 48 -19.83 -0.77 0.96
N GLY A 49 -19.24 -1.45 -0.02
CA GLY A 49 -17.94 -1.10 -0.60
C GLY A 49 -16.75 -1.60 0.21
N LEU A 50 -16.93 -2.62 1.06
CA LEU A 50 -15.90 -3.17 1.94
C LEU A 50 -15.40 -4.52 1.43
N VAL A 51 -14.11 -4.80 1.61
CA VAL A 51 -13.55 -6.12 1.41
C VAL A 51 -14.01 -7.09 2.49
N ASP A 52 -14.24 -8.36 2.13
CA ASP A 52 -14.43 -9.42 3.13
C ASP A 52 -13.06 -9.80 3.71
N VAL A 53 -12.92 -9.60 5.02
CA VAL A 53 -11.66 -9.86 5.73
C VAL A 53 -11.33 -11.36 5.77
N ASN A 54 -12.34 -12.24 5.76
CA ASN A 54 -12.13 -13.68 5.71
C ASN A 54 -11.62 -14.11 4.33
N GLU A 55 -12.22 -13.58 3.26
CA GLU A 55 -11.76 -13.81 1.88
C GLU A 55 -10.32 -13.31 1.68
N LEU A 56 -9.99 -12.13 2.25
CA LEU A 56 -8.63 -11.62 2.25
C LEU A 56 -7.66 -12.59 2.96
N GLU A 57 -8.03 -13.08 4.15
CA GLU A 57 -7.20 -14.02 4.91
C GLU A 57 -6.99 -15.35 4.16
N GLU A 58 -8.03 -15.87 3.53
CA GLU A 58 -7.98 -17.10 2.72
C GLU A 58 -7.08 -16.91 1.47
N ALA A 59 -7.09 -15.74 0.86
CA ALA A 59 -6.25 -15.42 -0.31
C ALA A 59 -4.75 -15.34 0.03
N ILE A 60 -4.37 -15.14 1.30
CA ILE A 60 -2.97 -15.06 1.71
C ILE A 60 -2.31 -16.44 1.64
N THR A 61 -1.23 -16.54 0.89
CA THR A 61 -0.39 -17.73 0.72
C THR A 61 1.04 -17.46 1.22
N PRO A 62 1.89 -18.49 1.35
CA PRO A 62 3.31 -18.30 1.65
C PRO A 62 4.05 -17.41 0.63
N GLU A 63 3.55 -17.32 -0.61
CA GLU A 63 4.11 -16.51 -1.69
C GLU A 63 3.58 -15.06 -1.70
N THR A 64 2.61 -14.73 -0.82
CA THR A 64 2.06 -13.38 -0.72
C THR A 64 3.07 -12.45 -0.07
N ILE A 65 3.62 -11.53 -0.86
CA ILE A 65 4.63 -10.58 -0.41
C ILE A 65 4.03 -9.23 0.01
N LEU A 66 2.87 -8.88 -0.53
CA LEU A 66 2.26 -7.56 -0.33
C LEU A 66 0.73 -7.67 -0.36
N VAL A 67 0.09 -6.97 0.57
CA VAL A 67 -1.32 -6.60 0.52
C VAL A 67 -1.39 -5.07 0.44
N SER A 68 -2.21 -4.54 -0.47
CA SER A 68 -2.41 -3.09 -0.63
C SER A 68 -3.91 -2.78 -0.64
N ILE A 69 -4.38 -2.10 0.40
CA ILE A 69 -5.80 -1.72 0.56
C ILE A 69 -5.87 -0.23 0.88
N MET A 70 -6.76 0.49 0.19
CA MET A 70 -7.02 1.89 0.53
C MET A 70 -7.81 2.00 1.83
N TYR A 71 -7.53 3.02 2.63
CA TYR A 71 -8.23 3.19 3.91
C TYR A 71 -9.65 3.73 3.70
N VAL A 72 -9.76 4.78 2.87
CA VAL A 72 -11.06 5.42 2.54
C VAL A 72 -11.15 5.55 1.03
N ASN A 73 -12.22 5.03 0.46
CA ASN A 73 -12.43 5.14 -0.98
C ASN A 73 -12.76 6.58 -1.38
N ASN A 74 -12.14 7.05 -2.44
CA ASN A 74 -12.25 8.43 -2.92
C ASN A 74 -13.56 8.76 -3.63
N GLU A 75 -14.33 7.75 -4.06
CA GLU A 75 -15.59 7.93 -4.81
C GLU A 75 -16.82 7.71 -3.92
N ILE A 76 -16.85 6.58 -3.20
CA ILE A 76 -18.01 6.18 -2.42
C ILE A 76 -17.85 6.42 -0.91
N GLY A 77 -16.66 6.79 -0.44
CA GLY A 77 -16.39 7.08 0.96
C GLY A 77 -16.39 5.86 1.89
N ALA A 78 -16.41 4.63 1.35
CA ALA A 78 -16.29 3.41 2.14
C ALA A 78 -14.99 3.44 2.96
N VAL A 79 -15.06 3.02 4.22
CA VAL A 79 -13.92 3.02 5.17
C VAL A 79 -13.57 1.59 5.50
N GLU A 80 -12.43 1.12 4.98
CA GLU A 80 -11.97 -0.24 5.19
C GLU A 80 -11.52 -0.50 6.63
N PRO A 81 -11.75 -1.70 7.18
CA PRO A 81 -11.37 -2.06 8.55
C PRO A 81 -9.87 -2.36 8.67
N ILE A 82 -9.03 -1.34 8.42
CA ILE A 82 -7.56 -1.47 8.25
C ILE A 82 -6.87 -2.13 9.45
N GLU A 83 -7.29 -1.83 10.69
CA GLU A 83 -6.69 -2.43 11.89
C GLU A 83 -6.96 -3.95 11.96
N GLU A 84 -8.18 -4.38 11.60
CA GLU A 84 -8.49 -5.81 11.53
C GLU A 84 -7.75 -6.49 10.38
N ILE A 85 -7.75 -5.89 9.20
CA ILE A 85 -7.01 -6.37 8.02
C ILE A 85 -5.54 -6.57 8.37
N GLY A 86 -4.88 -5.56 8.97
CA GLY A 86 -3.48 -5.66 9.36
C GLY A 86 -3.22 -6.79 10.36
N ARG A 87 -4.09 -6.94 11.37
CA ARG A 87 -4.00 -8.03 12.35
C ARG A 87 -4.11 -9.42 11.68
N ARG A 88 -5.06 -9.59 10.75
CA ARG A 88 -5.25 -10.86 10.01
C ARG A 88 -4.06 -11.17 9.11
N ILE A 89 -3.55 -10.19 8.37
CA ILE A 89 -2.35 -10.37 7.54
C ILE A 89 -1.19 -10.87 8.38
N LYS A 90 -0.91 -10.21 9.52
CA LYS A 90 0.25 -10.55 10.37
C LYS A 90 0.08 -11.89 11.09
N ALA A 91 -1.15 -12.27 11.43
CA ALA A 91 -1.44 -13.59 11.99
C ALA A 91 -1.26 -14.71 10.96
N LYS A 92 -1.71 -14.51 9.72
CA LYS A 92 -1.67 -15.52 8.65
C LYS A 92 -0.27 -15.69 8.04
N ASN A 93 0.38 -14.56 7.71
CA ASN A 93 1.75 -14.56 7.18
C ASN A 93 2.49 -13.28 7.63
N PRO A 94 3.28 -13.32 8.71
CA PRO A 94 3.96 -12.15 9.25
C PRO A 94 5.01 -11.53 8.31
N LYS A 95 5.41 -12.25 7.25
CA LYS A 95 6.34 -11.76 6.23
C LYS A 95 5.67 -10.93 5.14
N THR A 96 4.33 -11.02 5.00
CA THR A 96 3.57 -10.21 4.06
C THR A 96 3.58 -8.76 4.51
N TYR A 97 4.02 -7.86 3.65
CA TYR A 97 3.93 -6.42 3.89
C TYR A 97 2.51 -5.92 3.69
N PHE A 98 2.10 -4.96 4.52
CA PHE A 98 0.83 -4.28 4.40
C PHE A 98 1.04 -2.82 4.02
N HIS A 99 0.63 -2.45 2.82
CA HIS A 99 0.58 -1.07 2.33
C HIS A 99 -0.84 -0.54 2.43
N VAL A 100 -0.97 0.69 2.91
CA VAL A 100 -2.24 1.40 2.99
C VAL A 100 -2.16 2.69 2.17
N ASP A 101 -3.06 2.85 1.20
CA ASP A 101 -3.32 4.15 0.60
C ASP A 101 -4.20 4.96 1.56
N ALA A 102 -3.57 5.92 2.25
CA ALA A 102 -4.25 6.76 3.24
C ALA A 102 -4.52 8.17 2.72
N ILE A 103 -4.50 8.38 1.41
CA ILE A 103 -4.65 9.71 0.79
C ILE A 103 -5.96 10.38 1.24
N GLN A 104 -7.05 9.63 1.37
CA GLN A 104 -8.33 10.17 1.83
C GLN A 104 -8.52 10.10 3.35
N ALA A 105 -7.71 9.32 4.06
CA ALA A 105 -7.84 9.09 5.50
C ALA A 105 -6.94 10.00 6.35
N PHE A 106 -5.74 10.32 5.85
CA PHE A 106 -4.76 11.08 6.60
C PHE A 106 -5.28 12.48 6.97
N GLY A 107 -5.10 12.86 8.23
CA GLY A 107 -5.64 14.11 8.79
C GLY A 107 -7.11 14.04 9.19
N LYS A 108 -7.86 12.98 8.84
CA LYS A 108 -9.27 12.77 9.20
C LYS A 108 -9.44 11.64 10.20
N TYR A 109 -8.64 10.60 10.09
CA TYR A 109 -8.61 9.45 10.99
C TYR A 109 -7.30 9.41 11.76
N ARG A 110 -7.35 8.88 13.00
CA ARG A 110 -6.13 8.57 13.75
C ARG A 110 -5.50 7.30 13.21
N ILE A 111 -4.25 7.40 12.74
CA ILE A 111 -3.52 6.29 12.15
C ILE A 111 -2.29 6.01 13.00
N TYR A 112 -2.18 4.78 13.50
CA TYR A 112 -1.05 4.30 14.28
C TYR A 112 -0.41 3.11 13.53
N PRO A 113 0.51 3.34 12.58
CA PRO A 113 0.97 2.30 11.65
C PRO A 113 1.42 1.02 12.35
N LYS A 114 2.26 1.09 13.36
CA LYS A 114 2.75 -0.09 14.09
C LYS A 114 1.63 -0.86 14.78
N ARG A 115 0.68 -0.18 15.42
CA ARG A 115 -0.45 -0.82 16.09
C ARG A 115 -1.41 -1.49 15.08
N MET A 116 -1.60 -0.85 13.94
CA MET A 116 -2.49 -1.31 12.88
C MET A 116 -1.83 -2.32 11.93
N GLY A 117 -0.57 -2.72 12.20
CA GLY A 117 0.16 -3.67 11.37
C GLY A 117 0.54 -3.14 9.98
N ILE A 118 0.54 -1.82 9.81
CA ILE A 118 0.87 -1.15 8.54
C ILE A 118 2.38 -1.04 8.40
N ASP A 119 2.93 -1.57 7.31
CA ASP A 119 4.36 -1.48 6.99
C ASP A 119 4.69 -0.28 6.10
N MET A 120 3.74 0.13 5.26
CA MET A 120 3.87 1.30 4.38
C MET A 120 2.56 2.07 4.33
N LEU A 121 2.64 3.42 4.25
CA LEU A 121 1.46 4.27 4.18
C LEU A 121 1.72 5.43 3.22
N SER A 122 0.90 5.54 2.18
CA SER A 122 0.98 6.61 1.18
C SER A 122 0.06 7.77 1.50
N VAL A 123 0.58 9.00 1.41
CA VAL A 123 -0.16 10.25 1.62
C VAL A 123 0.17 11.27 0.55
N SER A 124 -0.83 12.00 0.07
CA SER A 124 -0.68 13.13 -0.86
C SER A 124 -1.08 14.45 -0.21
N GLY A 125 -0.23 15.46 -0.33
CA GLY A 125 -0.40 16.77 0.32
C GLY A 125 -1.64 17.52 -0.14
N HIS A 126 -2.02 17.44 -1.41
CA HIS A 126 -3.17 18.17 -1.97
C HIS A 126 -4.54 17.76 -1.38
N LYS A 127 -4.62 16.65 -0.66
CA LYS A 127 -5.84 16.21 0.05
C LYS A 127 -5.94 16.73 1.48
N ILE A 128 -4.87 17.37 1.97
CA ILE A 128 -4.76 17.97 3.31
C ILE A 128 -4.32 19.42 3.24
N HIS A 129 -4.78 20.14 2.21
CA HIS A 129 -4.49 21.55 1.96
C HIS A 129 -3.01 21.90 1.69
N GLY A 130 -2.17 20.90 1.42
CA GLY A 130 -0.78 21.09 1.01
C GLY A 130 -0.64 21.34 -0.50
N PRO A 131 0.56 21.69 -0.96
CA PRO A 131 0.83 21.92 -2.38
C PRO A 131 0.62 20.66 -3.22
N LYS A 132 0.22 20.81 -4.48
CA LYS A 132 0.21 19.73 -5.47
C LYS A 132 1.64 19.23 -5.71
N GLY A 133 1.78 17.92 -5.89
CA GLY A 133 3.09 17.29 -6.10
C GLY A 133 3.86 17.00 -4.80
N SER A 134 3.36 17.43 -3.64
CA SER A 134 3.91 17.05 -2.34
C SER A 134 3.19 15.82 -1.77
N GLY A 135 3.88 15.08 -0.91
CA GLY A 135 3.35 13.90 -0.22
C GLY A 135 4.46 13.19 0.53
N PHE A 136 4.12 12.12 1.20
CA PHE A 136 5.11 11.27 1.85
C PHE A 136 4.70 9.80 1.79
N LEU A 137 5.70 8.96 1.92
CA LEU A 137 5.54 7.52 2.12
C LEU A 137 6.16 7.16 3.49
N TYR A 138 5.32 6.72 4.44
CA TYR A 138 5.83 6.04 5.63
C TYR A 138 6.30 4.64 5.24
N ILE A 139 7.47 4.25 5.72
CA ILE A 139 8.06 2.92 5.51
C ILE A 139 8.60 2.43 6.84
N ASP A 140 8.12 1.28 7.32
CA ASP A 140 8.71 0.61 8.48
C ASP A 140 10.14 0.13 8.14
N GLU A 141 11.04 0.22 9.09
CA GLU A 141 12.48 -0.06 8.91
C GLU A 141 12.81 -1.46 8.38
N LYS A 142 11.93 -2.43 8.62
CA LYS A 142 12.09 -3.83 8.13
C LYS A 142 11.65 -4.04 6.68
N VAL A 143 11.02 -3.04 6.05
CA VAL A 143 10.52 -3.17 4.67
C VAL A 143 11.68 -3.11 3.69
N LYS A 144 11.82 -4.17 2.89
CA LYS A 144 12.73 -4.19 1.75
C LYS A 144 12.05 -3.53 0.55
N ILE A 145 12.55 -2.39 0.15
CA ILE A 145 12.05 -1.64 -1.00
C ILE A 145 13.21 -1.19 -1.89
N ARG A 146 13.01 -1.27 -3.20
CA ARG A 146 13.98 -0.79 -4.19
C ARG A 146 13.61 0.62 -4.62
N PRO A 147 14.53 1.60 -4.58
CA PRO A 147 14.34 2.90 -5.17
C PRO A 147 14.04 2.80 -6.67
N LEU A 148 13.10 3.62 -7.17
CA LEU A 148 12.75 3.68 -8.59
C LEU A 148 13.23 4.97 -9.26
N ILE A 149 13.33 6.07 -8.50
CA ILE A 149 13.86 7.35 -8.98
C ILE A 149 15.29 7.46 -8.46
N LEU A 150 16.23 7.18 -9.34
CA LEU A 150 17.66 7.16 -9.04
C LEU A 150 18.29 8.54 -9.31
N GLY A 151 19.39 8.85 -8.61
CA GLY A 151 20.10 10.12 -8.77
C GLY A 151 20.91 10.49 -7.53
N GLY A 152 20.74 11.71 -7.02
CA GLY A 152 21.37 12.18 -5.78
C GLY A 152 20.86 11.46 -4.53
N GLY A 153 21.46 11.74 -3.39
CA GLY A 153 21.18 11.05 -2.13
C GLY A 153 19.94 11.52 -1.36
N GLN A 154 19.03 12.27 -1.99
CA GLN A 154 17.84 12.80 -1.32
C GLN A 154 16.98 11.67 -0.76
N GLN A 155 16.28 11.93 0.34
CA GLN A 155 15.46 10.95 1.05
C GLN A 155 16.24 9.65 1.36
N ASN A 156 17.51 9.78 1.80
CA ASN A 156 18.40 8.64 2.06
C ASN A 156 18.58 7.69 0.86
N GLY A 157 18.55 8.24 -0.37
CA GLY A 157 18.65 7.48 -1.60
C GLY A 157 17.36 6.76 -2.03
N MET A 158 16.29 6.89 -1.28
CA MET A 158 15.02 6.23 -1.59
C MET A 158 14.25 6.90 -2.73
N ARG A 159 14.35 8.21 -2.84
CA ARG A 159 13.72 8.99 -3.91
C ARG A 159 14.60 10.20 -4.19
N SER A 160 15.34 10.13 -5.27
CA SER A 160 16.18 11.24 -5.72
C SER A 160 15.38 12.38 -6.34
N GLY A 161 15.92 13.58 -6.28
CA GLY A 161 15.32 14.81 -6.77
C GLY A 161 15.31 15.87 -5.67
N THR A 162 15.50 17.13 -6.07
CA THR A 162 15.52 18.27 -5.15
C THR A 162 14.22 18.31 -4.34
N ASP A 163 14.35 18.47 -3.03
CA ASP A 163 13.18 18.59 -2.15
C ASP A 163 12.45 19.90 -2.44
N ASN A 164 11.12 19.82 -2.49
CA ASN A 164 10.27 20.99 -2.63
C ASN A 164 10.10 21.64 -1.25
N VAL A 165 11.04 22.52 -0.91
CA VAL A 165 10.97 23.32 0.32
C VAL A 165 10.30 24.65 -0.05
N PRO A 166 9.10 24.95 0.50
CA PRO A 166 8.40 26.21 0.27
C PRO A 166 9.07 27.39 0.96
#